data_953b6aaa41d6d0c7b04807272d345694
#
_entry.id   953b6aaa41d6d0c7b04807272d345694
#
_cell.length_a   1.000
_cell.length_b   1.000
_cell.length_c   1.000
_cell.angle_alpha   90.00
_cell.angle_beta   90.00
_cell.angle_gamma   90.00
#
_symmetry.space_group_name_H-M   'P 1'
#
loop_
_entity.id
_entity.type
_entity.pdbx_description
1 polymer ?
#
loop_
_entity_poly.entity_id
_entity_poly.type
_entity_poly.pdbx_seq_one_letter_code
_entity_poly.pdbx_strand_id
1 'polypeptide(L)'
;FEGGNLIALTHEGKVKWERNLVKDYGEFQGGHGVGSSPAQTADSLFVLIDHRGPSYLVAIDKATGKTRWKTDRDPRGGWSSPVVATRGGKAEVVASSAGTITGYDASAGKALWKLDNVVGN
;
A
#
# COMPACT_ATOMS: atom_id res chain seq x y z
N PHE A 1 0.71 -2.24 11.22
CA PHE A 1 -0.65 -2.60 11.69
C PHE A 1 -0.88 -4.10 11.49
N GLU A 2 -0.69 -4.85 12.55
CA GLU A 2 -0.71 -6.32 12.49
C GLU A 2 -2.08 -6.91 12.15
N GLY A 3 -3.15 -6.29 12.61
CA GLY A 3 -4.53 -6.77 12.39
C GLY A 3 -5.18 -6.27 11.10
N GLY A 4 -4.47 -5.52 10.28
CA GLY A 4 -5.01 -4.96 9.04
C GLY A 4 -6.02 -3.83 9.22
N ASN A 5 -6.13 -3.27 10.43
CA ASN A 5 -7.06 -2.17 10.70
C ASN A 5 -6.50 -0.83 10.23
N LEU A 6 -7.31 -0.09 9.47
CA LEU A 6 -7.07 1.29 9.09
C LEU A 6 -8.20 2.14 9.64
N ILE A 7 -7.85 3.20 10.34
CA ILE A 7 -8.82 4.11 10.94
C ILE A 7 -8.45 5.54 10.56
N ALA A 8 -9.38 6.27 9.98
CA ALA A 8 -9.25 7.70 9.75
C ALA A 8 -10.02 8.46 10.82
N LEU A 9 -9.36 9.44 11.42
CA LEU A 9 -9.93 10.25 12.48
C LEU A 9 -10.05 11.70 12.02
N THR A 10 -11.05 12.40 12.54
CA THR A 10 -11.11 13.86 12.45
C THR A 10 -10.09 14.48 13.40
N HIS A 11 -9.83 15.77 13.27
CA HIS A 11 -8.94 16.49 14.21
C HIS A 11 -9.46 16.49 15.66
N GLU A 12 -10.77 16.27 15.84
CA GLU A 12 -11.40 16.14 17.16
C GLU A 12 -11.34 14.71 17.70
N GLY A 13 -10.74 13.76 16.96
CA GLY A 13 -10.59 12.38 17.37
C GLY A 13 -11.78 11.48 17.09
N LYS A 14 -12.74 11.93 16.30
CA LYS A 14 -13.89 11.11 15.87
C LYS A 14 -13.52 10.22 14.69
N VAL A 15 -14.06 9.01 14.65
CA VAL A 15 -13.87 8.09 13.53
C VAL A 15 -14.60 8.64 12.31
N LYS A 16 -13.86 8.90 11.24
CA LYS A 16 -14.38 9.33 9.94
C LYS A 16 -14.76 8.12 9.09
N TRP A 17 -13.90 7.13 9.03
CA TRP A 17 -14.14 5.81 8.45
C TRP A 17 -13.13 4.82 9.02
N GLU A 18 -13.44 3.53 8.88
CA GLU A 18 -12.52 2.45 9.22
C GLU A 18 -12.62 1.31 8.22
N ARG A 19 -11.50 0.63 8.01
CA ARG A 19 -11.37 -0.54 7.14
C ARG A 19 -10.56 -1.62 7.85
N ASN A 20 -10.85 -2.86 7.53
CA ASN A 20 -10.01 -3.99 7.92
C ASN A 20 -9.58 -4.75 6.66
N LEU A 21 -8.32 -4.64 6.30
CA LEU A 21 -7.78 -5.22 5.06
C LEU A 21 -7.69 -6.75 5.13
N VAL A 22 -7.53 -7.31 6.33
CA VAL A 22 -7.58 -8.77 6.52
C VAL A 22 -8.97 -9.29 6.19
N LYS A 23 -9.99 -8.63 6.69
CA LYS A 23 -11.39 -8.99 6.43
C LYS A 23 -11.76 -8.82 4.96
N ASP A 24 -11.27 -7.77 4.32
CA ASP A 24 -11.59 -7.44 2.93
C ASP A 24 -10.81 -8.30 1.93
N TYR A 25 -9.54 -8.60 2.20
CA TYR A 25 -8.62 -9.17 1.20
C TYR A 25 -7.86 -10.42 1.67
N GLY A 26 -8.09 -10.89 2.88
CA GLY A 26 -7.49 -12.10 3.41
C GLY A 26 -6.42 -11.87 4.47
N GLU A 27 -6.15 -12.92 5.24
CA GLU A 27 -5.20 -12.91 6.34
C GLU A 27 -3.75 -12.73 5.89
N PHE A 28 -2.95 -12.03 6.70
CA PHE A 28 -1.53 -11.87 6.47
C PHE A 28 -0.79 -13.16 6.87
N GLN A 29 0.07 -13.63 5.97
CA GLN A 29 0.84 -14.86 6.16
C GLN A 29 2.30 -14.55 6.40
N GLY A 30 2.97 -15.39 7.21
CA GLY A 30 4.41 -15.25 7.47
C GLY A 30 4.77 -15.01 8.92
N GLY A 31 3.80 -14.90 9.81
CA GLY A 31 4.01 -14.89 11.27
C GLY A 31 4.48 -13.57 11.90
N HIS A 32 4.76 -12.55 11.11
CA HIS A 32 5.28 -11.27 11.60
C HIS A 32 4.37 -10.06 11.28
N GLY A 33 3.18 -10.30 10.73
CA GLY A 33 2.29 -9.22 10.31
C GLY A 33 2.86 -8.38 9.16
N VAL A 34 2.36 -7.19 9.00
CA VAL A 34 2.80 -6.24 7.97
C VAL A 34 3.35 -4.98 8.64
N GLY A 35 4.64 -4.73 8.44
CA GLY A 35 5.36 -3.61 9.03
C GLY A 35 5.48 -2.40 8.11
N SER A 36 4.43 -2.08 7.36
CA SER A 36 4.41 -0.99 6.40
C SER A 36 3.61 0.20 6.94
N SER A 37 4.07 1.42 6.67
CA SER A 37 3.33 2.65 6.92
C SER A 37 2.69 3.14 5.63
N PRO A 38 1.45 3.67 5.67
CA PRO A 38 0.81 4.20 4.47
C PRO A 38 1.51 5.44 3.92
N ALA A 39 1.47 5.61 2.59
CA ALA A 39 1.82 6.86 1.93
C ALA A 39 0.53 7.58 1.48
N GLN A 40 0.63 8.85 1.12
CA GLN A 40 -0.58 9.60 0.75
C GLN A 40 -0.31 10.69 -0.29
N THR A 41 -1.37 10.99 -1.03
CA THR A 41 -1.55 12.23 -1.78
C THR A 41 -2.68 13.04 -1.13
N ALA A 42 -3.10 14.15 -1.74
CA ALA A 42 -4.22 14.95 -1.23
C ALA A 42 -5.50 14.14 -1.06
N ASP A 43 -5.77 13.21 -1.99
CA ASP A 43 -7.04 12.47 -2.09
C ASP A 43 -6.94 11.01 -1.67
N SER A 44 -5.76 10.42 -1.72
CA SER A 44 -5.60 8.97 -1.61
C SER A 44 -4.62 8.57 -0.54
N LEU A 45 -4.90 7.44 0.07
CA LEU A 45 -4.02 6.71 0.96
C LEU A 45 -3.56 5.44 0.24
N PHE A 46 -2.26 5.17 0.22
CA PHE A 46 -1.68 4.00 -0.41
C PHE A 46 -1.13 3.06 0.66
N VAL A 47 -1.58 1.82 0.64
CA VAL A 47 -1.16 0.79 1.60
C VAL A 47 -0.52 -0.36 0.85
N LEU A 48 0.72 -0.67 1.21
CA LEU A 48 1.47 -1.78 0.65
C LEU A 48 1.38 -2.97 1.59
N ILE A 49 0.85 -4.07 1.08
CA ILE A 49 0.73 -5.32 1.80
C ILE A 49 1.56 -6.38 1.09
N ASP A 50 2.79 -6.54 1.53
CA ASP A 50 3.71 -7.58 1.04
C ASP A 50 3.91 -8.61 2.15
N HIS A 51 3.49 -9.85 1.91
CA HIS A 51 3.64 -10.97 2.83
C HIS A 51 3.77 -12.30 2.05
N ARG A 52 3.86 -13.41 2.73
CA ARG A 52 4.01 -14.71 2.07
C ARG A 52 2.77 -15.21 1.34
N GLY A 53 1.62 -14.63 1.61
CA GLY A 53 0.38 -14.88 0.90
C GLY A 53 0.10 -13.83 -0.17
N PRO A 54 -1.17 -13.64 -0.56
CA PRO A 54 -1.56 -12.67 -1.57
C PRO A 54 -1.12 -11.26 -1.18
N SER A 55 -0.21 -10.71 -1.97
CA SER A 55 0.38 -9.38 -1.76
C SER A 55 -0.26 -8.37 -2.71
N TYR A 56 -0.37 -7.11 -2.29
CA TYR A 56 -1.01 -6.07 -3.08
C TYR A 56 -0.62 -4.67 -2.65
N LEU A 57 -0.83 -3.72 -3.55
CA LEU A 57 -0.85 -2.29 -3.29
C LEU A 57 -2.28 -1.80 -3.49
N VAL A 58 -2.84 -1.12 -2.50
CA VAL A 58 -4.22 -0.62 -2.56
C VAL A 58 -4.25 0.89 -2.35
N ALA A 59 -5.05 1.58 -3.16
CA ALA A 59 -5.35 2.99 -2.99
C ALA A 59 -6.75 3.16 -2.41
N ILE A 60 -6.84 3.93 -1.36
CA ILE A 60 -8.07 4.18 -0.61
C ILE A 60 -8.39 5.66 -0.68
N ASP A 61 -9.64 6.00 -0.99
CA ASP A 61 -10.12 7.37 -0.95
C ASP A 61 -10.07 7.90 0.49
N LYS A 62 -9.34 8.98 0.71
CA LYS A 62 -9.16 9.54 2.07
C LYS A 62 -10.46 10.09 2.66
N ALA A 63 -11.39 10.55 1.83
CA ALA A 63 -12.64 11.12 2.30
C ALA A 63 -13.66 10.06 2.72
N THR A 64 -13.71 8.93 2.02
CA THR A 64 -14.76 7.91 2.16
C THR A 64 -14.29 6.56 2.71
N GLY A 65 -12.99 6.27 2.63
CA GLY A 65 -12.44 4.97 2.97
C GLY A 65 -12.65 3.88 1.90
N LYS A 66 -13.23 4.22 0.77
CA LYS A 66 -13.48 3.25 -0.33
C LYS A 66 -12.21 2.98 -1.11
N THR A 67 -12.07 1.75 -1.60
CA THR A 67 -10.99 1.38 -2.50
C THR A 67 -11.15 2.10 -3.84
N ARG A 68 -10.10 2.81 -4.27
CA ARG A 68 -10.01 3.41 -5.60
C ARG A 68 -9.49 2.43 -6.62
N TRP A 69 -8.42 1.72 -6.28
CA TRP A 69 -7.87 0.63 -7.06
C TRP A 69 -7.06 -0.30 -6.14
N LYS A 70 -6.88 -1.53 -6.60
CA LYS A 70 -6.05 -2.54 -5.94
C LYS A 70 -5.25 -3.26 -7.01
N THR A 71 -3.94 -3.30 -6.86
CA THR A 71 -3.04 -3.99 -7.79
C THR A 71 -2.38 -5.14 -7.06
N ASP A 72 -2.61 -6.36 -7.56
CA ASP A 72 -2.00 -7.56 -7.00
C ASP A 72 -0.51 -7.60 -7.30
N ARG A 73 0.25 -8.12 -6.37
CA ARG A 73 1.69 -8.32 -6.45
C ARG A 73 2.00 -9.79 -6.19
N ASP A 74 3.13 -10.26 -6.69
CA ASP A 74 3.58 -11.61 -6.38
C ASP A 74 3.82 -11.74 -4.87
N PRO A 75 3.48 -12.90 -4.25
CA PRO A 75 3.76 -13.14 -2.84
C PRO A 75 5.24 -12.93 -2.52
N ARG A 76 5.52 -12.08 -1.52
CA ARG A 76 6.88 -11.73 -1.13
C ARG A 76 6.92 -11.23 0.30
N GLY A 77 8.00 -11.53 1.01
CA GLY A 77 8.23 -10.93 2.32
C GLY A 77 8.82 -9.53 2.16
N GLY A 78 8.30 -8.58 2.92
CA GLY A 78 8.85 -7.22 2.92
C GLY A 78 8.24 -6.36 4.02
N TRP A 79 9.04 -5.42 4.51
CA TRP A 79 8.62 -4.47 5.55
C TRP A 79 8.77 -3.02 5.09
N SER A 80 8.93 -2.81 3.80
CA SER A 80 9.07 -1.47 3.24
C SER A 80 7.73 -0.74 3.24
N SER A 81 7.79 0.56 3.47
CA SER A 81 6.65 1.44 3.27
C SER A 81 6.67 2.00 1.84
N PRO A 82 5.52 2.19 1.19
CA PRO A 82 5.46 2.82 -0.10
C PRO A 82 5.83 4.29 0.00
N VAL A 83 6.32 4.86 -1.08
CA VAL A 83 6.69 6.28 -1.17
C VAL A 83 5.95 6.89 -2.37
N VAL A 84 5.42 8.08 -2.20
CA VAL A 84 4.87 8.85 -3.32
C VAL A 84 5.95 9.75 -3.90
N ALA A 85 6.15 9.65 -5.20
CA ALA A 85 7.06 10.49 -5.97
C ALA A 85 6.31 11.19 -7.10
N THR A 86 6.78 12.36 -7.51
CA THR A 86 6.21 13.08 -8.64
C THR A 86 7.20 13.11 -9.79
N ARG A 87 6.75 12.70 -10.97
CA ARG A 87 7.56 12.72 -12.19
C ARG A 87 6.73 13.28 -13.35
N GLY A 88 7.24 14.34 -13.97
CA GLY A 88 6.54 14.99 -15.07
C GLY A 88 5.13 15.51 -14.69
N GLY A 89 4.94 15.97 -13.47
CA GLY A 89 3.67 16.46 -12.95
C GLY A 89 2.68 15.38 -12.55
N LYS A 90 3.07 14.10 -12.63
CA LYS A 90 2.22 12.95 -12.24
C LYS A 90 2.77 12.26 -11.00
N ALA A 91 1.87 11.90 -10.08
CA ALA A 91 2.24 11.14 -8.90
C ALA A 91 2.40 9.65 -9.21
N GLU A 92 3.46 9.05 -8.69
CA GLU A 92 3.73 7.63 -8.73
C GLU A 92 3.84 7.10 -7.30
N VAL A 93 3.40 5.87 -7.09
CA VAL A 93 3.64 5.14 -5.84
C VAL A 93 4.77 4.15 -6.08
N VAL A 94 5.84 4.28 -5.31
CA VAL A 94 7.02 3.43 -5.43
C VAL A 94 7.02 2.42 -4.29
N ALA A 95 7.09 1.15 -4.64
CA ALA A 95 7.15 0.04 -3.69
C ALA A 95 8.42 -0.77 -3.87
N SER A 96 9.11 -1.05 -2.76
CA SER A 96 10.39 -1.77 -2.75
C SER A 96 10.29 -2.97 -1.83
N SER A 97 10.48 -4.17 -2.36
CA SER A 97 10.55 -5.40 -1.56
C SER A 97 11.12 -6.57 -2.37
N ALA A 98 11.73 -7.52 -1.66
CA ALA A 98 12.25 -8.77 -2.23
C ALA A 98 13.16 -8.55 -3.45
N GLY A 99 14.02 -7.56 -3.39
CA GLY A 99 15.00 -7.27 -4.44
C GLY A 99 14.46 -6.54 -5.66
N THR A 100 13.25 -6.00 -5.57
CA THR A 100 12.57 -5.32 -6.68
C THR A 100 12.06 -3.95 -6.24
N ILE A 101 12.17 -2.96 -7.12
CA ILE A 101 11.51 -1.65 -6.95
C ILE A 101 10.55 -1.47 -8.12
N THR A 102 9.30 -1.15 -7.83
CA THR A 102 8.26 -0.96 -8.85
C THR A 102 7.58 0.39 -8.65
N GLY A 103 7.42 1.15 -9.73
CA GLY A 103 6.65 2.39 -9.74
C GLY A 103 5.26 2.16 -10.35
N TYR A 104 4.24 2.62 -9.66
CA TYR A 104 2.85 2.51 -10.06
C TYR A 104 2.24 3.88 -10.30
N ASP A 105 1.36 3.99 -11.29
CA ASP A 105 0.54 5.18 -11.47
C ASP A 105 -0.37 5.36 -10.24
N ALA A 106 -0.26 6.49 -9.56
CA ALA A 106 -1.04 6.75 -8.35
C ALA A 106 -2.55 6.85 -8.62
N SER A 107 -2.96 7.21 -9.83
CA SER A 107 -4.38 7.35 -10.18
C SER A 107 -5.06 6.05 -10.60
N ALA A 108 -4.32 5.10 -11.19
CA ALA A 108 -4.86 3.88 -11.77
C ALA A 108 -4.28 2.58 -11.21
N GLY A 109 -3.15 2.65 -10.50
CA GLY A 109 -2.48 1.47 -9.94
C GLY A 109 -1.74 0.62 -10.98
N LYS A 110 -1.58 1.12 -12.19
CA LYS A 110 -0.84 0.42 -13.25
C LYS A 110 0.66 0.51 -13.00
N ALA A 111 1.36 -0.62 -13.10
CA ALA A 111 2.83 -0.64 -13.05
C ALA A 111 3.41 0.09 -14.25
N LEU A 112 4.25 1.09 -14.00
CA LEU A 112 4.87 1.92 -15.02
C LEU A 112 6.30 1.50 -15.33
N TRP A 113 7.03 1.06 -14.32
CA TRP A 113 8.41 0.61 -14.45
C TRP A 113 8.76 -0.34 -13.30
N LYS A 114 9.81 -1.13 -13.52
CA LYS A 114 10.31 -2.10 -12.57
C LYS A 114 11.83 -2.17 -12.64
N LEU A 115 12.48 -2.25 -11.51
CA LEU A 115 13.92 -2.48 -11.38
C LEU A 115 14.15 -3.73 -10.53
N ASP A 116 14.82 -4.71 -11.12
CA ASP A 116 15.15 -5.97 -10.46
C ASP A 116 16.59 -5.98 -9.92
N ASN A 117 16.89 -6.95 -9.09
CA ASN A 117 18.22 -7.19 -8.53
C ASN A 117 18.74 -6.05 -7.65
N VAL A 118 17.85 -5.41 -6.92
CA VAL A 118 18.22 -4.40 -5.92
C VAL A 118 18.69 -5.10 -4.66
N VAL A 119 19.93 -4.85 -4.25
CA VAL A 119 20.55 -5.49 -3.09
C VAL A 119 20.08 -4.85 -1.78
N GLY A 120 19.89 -5.68 -0.75
CA GLY A 120 19.60 -5.20 0.62
C GLY A 120 18.12 -4.87 0.88
N ASN A 121 17.27 -5.45 0.11
CA ASN A 121 15.85 -5.15 0.16
C ASN A 121 15.01 -6.34 0.64
#